data_d1fd1d2e61017d53bf70dccad4d6a667
#
_entry.id   d1fd1d2e61017d53bf70dccad4d6a667
#
_cell.length_a   1.000
_cell.length_b   1.000
_cell.length_c   1.000
_cell.angle_alpha   90.00
_cell.angle_beta   90.00
_cell.angle_gamma   90.00
#
_symmetry.space_group_name_H-M   'P 1'
#
loop_
_entity.id
_entity.type
_entity.pdbx_description
1 polymer ?
#
loop_
_entity_poly.entity_id
_entity_poly.type
_entity_poly.pdbx_seq_one_letter_code
_entity_poly.pdbx_strand_id
1 'polypeptide(L)'
;MSGGALDVTRVGSTVPVHIEQPCINIIGTTQTKRIHELLTKGFDENGLLDRILFVLPKSREVPKWTDWDDGGEDRASMAAARWEQILGKVLSLDYDTGEEERMPHVLSMDREAREYFFSWWNRKVERINRIEDDAQVESREMKHPAQVARLALLMQVLRYAAGESHLQSVDTASVKAAIRLNGYFEDSYRRIRSFVAEDMCEEPPKVLLSLLPDTFDTKTAIAIGREQQDVSERTVMNYLKELCRSRLLRKAKAGHYEKIRYDKSGKSDESGNELSTPDCNG
;
A
#
# COMPACT_ATOMS: atom_id res chain seq x y z
N MET A 1 -6.80 -9.02 -15.46
CA MET A 1 -8.09 -8.78 -14.80
C MET A 1 -8.88 -10.06 -14.84
N SER A 2 -9.33 -10.56 -13.71
CA SER A 2 -10.28 -11.67 -13.65
C SER A 2 -11.70 -11.07 -13.83
N GLY A 3 -12.08 -10.83 -15.05
CA GLY A 3 -13.44 -10.42 -15.41
C GLY A 3 -14.29 -11.61 -15.81
N GLY A 4 -14.16 -12.73 -15.11
CA GLY A 4 -15.01 -13.89 -15.34
C GLY A 4 -16.42 -13.63 -14.83
N ALA A 5 -17.43 -14.12 -15.55
CA ALA A 5 -18.81 -14.08 -15.11
C ALA A 5 -18.97 -14.70 -13.72
N LEU A 6 -19.87 -14.16 -12.93
CA LEU A 6 -20.20 -14.64 -11.60
C LEU A 6 -21.60 -15.24 -11.57
N ASP A 7 -21.69 -16.52 -11.25
CA ASP A 7 -22.95 -17.22 -11.01
C ASP A 7 -23.19 -17.35 -9.51
N VAL A 8 -24.27 -16.80 -9.01
CA VAL A 8 -24.65 -16.90 -7.60
C VAL A 8 -25.97 -17.63 -7.46
N THR A 9 -25.90 -18.82 -6.86
CA THR A 9 -27.10 -19.57 -6.48
C THR A 9 -27.36 -19.36 -4.98
N ARG A 10 -28.53 -18.80 -4.65
CA ARG A 10 -28.94 -18.63 -3.24
C ARG A 10 -29.85 -19.79 -2.83
N VAL A 11 -29.66 -20.28 -1.62
CA VAL A 11 -30.60 -21.24 -1.00
C VAL A 11 -31.97 -20.57 -0.92
N GLY A 12 -32.97 -21.14 -1.62
CA GLY A 12 -34.34 -20.59 -1.68
C GLY A 12 -34.66 -19.76 -2.94
N SER A 13 -33.71 -19.55 -3.86
CA SER A 13 -33.98 -18.98 -5.19
C SER A 13 -33.87 -20.05 -6.26
N THR A 14 -34.89 -20.16 -7.11
CA THR A 14 -34.91 -21.10 -8.24
C THR A 14 -34.18 -20.57 -9.48
N VAL A 15 -33.82 -19.29 -9.48
CA VAL A 15 -33.11 -18.65 -10.61
C VAL A 15 -31.75 -18.20 -10.11
N PRO A 16 -30.65 -18.72 -10.71
CA PRO A 16 -29.29 -18.21 -10.43
C PRO A 16 -29.16 -16.78 -10.96
N VAL A 17 -28.47 -15.95 -10.19
CA VAL A 17 -28.11 -14.59 -10.64
C VAL A 17 -26.80 -14.70 -11.40
N HIS A 18 -26.88 -14.46 -12.72
CA HIS A 18 -25.70 -14.38 -13.60
C HIS A 18 -25.25 -12.92 -13.74
N ILE A 19 -23.98 -12.64 -13.45
CA ILE A 19 -23.38 -11.31 -13.62
C ILE A 19 -22.20 -11.48 -14.57
N GLU A 20 -22.35 -11.01 -15.80
CA GLU A 20 -21.34 -11.16 -16.86
C GLU A 20 -20.05 -10.42 -16.54
N GLN A 21 -20.15 -9.21 -16.01
CA GLN A 21 -19.01 -8.33 -15.71
C GLN A 21 -19.11 -7.77 -14.28
N PRO A 22 -18.82 -8.58 -13.25
CA PRO A 22 -18.92 -8.12 -11.87
C PRO A 22 -17.85 -7.07 -11.58
N CYS A 23 -18.27 -5.90 -11.12
CA CYS A 23 -17.39 -4.82 -10.66
C CYS A 23 -17.83 -4.39 -9.25
N ILE A 24 -17.06 -4.81 -8.24
CA ILE A 24 -17.34 -4.47 -6.84
C ILE A 24 -16.28 -3.47 -6.37
N ASN A 25 -16.73 -2.30 -5.94
CA ASN A 25 -15.90 -1.29 -5.31
C ASN A 25 -16.25 -1.20 -3.83
N ILE A 26 -15.24 -1.20 -2.98
CA ILE A 26 -15.39 -1.08 -1.53
C ILE A 26 -14.66 0.18 -1.10
N ILE A 27 -15.38 1.08 -0.46
CA ILE A 27 -14.83 2.26 0.21
C ILE A 27 -15.38 2.30 1.64
N GLY A 28 -14.55 2.68 2.59
CA GLY A 28 -14.97 2.78 3.97
C GLY A 28 -13.92 3.41 4.86
N THR A 29 -14.31 3.71 6.07
CA THR A 29 -13.44 4.19 7.13
C THR A 29 -13.37 3.18 8.26
N THR A 30 -12.25 3.16 8.96
CA THR A 30 -12.08 2.28 10.11
C THR A 30 -11.24 2.97 11.18
N GLN A 31 -11.38 2.51 12.42
CA GLN A 31 -10.56 2.97 13.54
C GLN A 31 -9.22 2.23 13.54
N THR A 32 -8.15 2.88 13.99
CA THR A 32 -6.80 2.29 14.06
C THR A 32 -6.79 0.96 14.83
N LYS A 33 -7.53 0.88 15.93
CA LYS A 33 -7.67 -0.35 16.73
C LYS A 33 -8.26 -1.53 15.94
N ARG A 34 -9.20 -1.27 15.03
CA ARG A 34 -9.78 -2.31 14.17
C ARG A 34 -8.82 -2.79 13.09
N ILE A 35 -7.96 -1.90 12.60
CA ILE A 35 -6.91 -2.26 11.65
C ILE A 35 -5.93 -3.24 12.30
N HIS A 36 -5.60 -3.04 13.57
CA HIS A 36 -4.78 -4.00 14.34
C HIS A 36 -5.35 -5.42 14.27
N GLU A 37 -6.66 -5.58 14.52
CA GLU A 37 -7.32 -6.89 14.43
C GLU A 37 -7.24 -7.50 13.01
N LEU A 38 -7.35 -6.67 11.96
CA LEU A 38 -7.25 -7.14 10.58
C LEU A 38 -5.83 -7.59 10.22
N LEU A 39 -4.80 -6.89 10.70
CA LEU A 39 -3.40 -7.21 10.43
C LEU A 39 -2.89 -8.41 11.25
N THR A 40 -3.47 -8.68 12.43
CA THR A 40 -3.04 -9.77 13.32
C THR A 40 -3.79 -11.08 13.10
N LYS A 41 -5.03 -11.06 12.61
CA LYS A 41 -5.90 -12.25 12.43
C LYS A 41 -5.67 -13.03 11.13
N GLY A 42 -4.53 -12.88 10.46
CA GLY A 42 -4.19 -13.67 9.26
C GLY A 42 -4.88 -13.24 7.97
N PHE A 43 -5.55 -12.08 7.94
CA PHE A 43 -6.07 -11.50 6.70
C PHE A 43 -4.94 -11.09 5.74
N ASP A 44 -3.71 -11.02 6.23
CA ASP A 44 -2.48 -10.79 5.45
C ASP A 44 -2.14 -12.02 4.60
N GLU A 45 -2.47 -13.24 5.08
CA GLU A 45 -2.09 -14.50 4.42
C GLU A 45 -2.88 -14.76 3.13
N ASN A 46 -4.10 -14.25 3.01
CA ASN A 46 -4.93 -14.43 1.81
C ASN A 46 -4.78 -13.31 0.75
N GLY A 47 -3.89 -12.34 0.99
CA GLY A 47 -3.58 -11.23 0.10
C GLY A 47 -4.73 -10.23 -0.11
N LEU A 48 -5.75 -10.22 0.76
CA LEU A 48 -6.84 -9.24 0.73
C LEU A 48 -6.30 -7.84 1.01
N LEU A 49 -5.52 -7.70 2.08
CA LEU A 49 -4.96 -6.41 2.50
C LEU A 49 -3.99 -5.82 1.47
N ASP A 50 -3.32 -6.67 0.70
CA ASP A 50 -2.44 -6.24 -0.39
C ASP A 50 -3.17 -5.51 -1.52
N ARG A 51 -4.47 -5.69 -1.64
CA ARG A 51 -5.31 -5.07 -2.66
C ARG A 51 -6.01 -3.81 -2.17
N ILE A 52 -6.00 -3.55 -0.87
CA ILE A 52 -6.62 -2.37 -0.27
C ILE A 52 -5.66 -1.19 -0.32
N LEU A 53 -6.13 -0.07 -0.83
CA LEU A 53 -5.42 1.20 -0.82
C LEU A 53 -5.74 1.94 0.48
N PHE A 54 -4.79 1.94 1.40
CA PHE A 54 -4.96 2.61 2.68
C PHE A 54 -4.65 4.09 2.58
N VAL A 55 -5.46 4.89 3.25
CA VAL A 55 -5.27 6.34 3.39
C VAL A 55 -5.15 6.68 4.87
N LEU A 56 -4.02 7.26 5.25
CA LEU A 56 -3.80 7.76 6.60
C LEU A 56 -3.33 9.23 6.53
N PRO A 57 -4.19 10.20 6.88
CA PRO A 57 -3.82 11.61 6.87
C PRO A 57 -2.59 11.88 7.74
N LYS A 58 -1.68 12.75 7.28
CA LYS A 58 -0.46 13.11 8.01
C LYS A 58 -0.73 14.06 9.17
N SER A 59 -1.75 14.90 9.08
CA SER A 59 -2.14 15.85 10.10
C SER A 59 -3.47 15.44 10.75
N ARG A 60 -3.55 15.61 12.06
CA ARG A 60 -4.78 15.50 12.84
C ARG A 60 -5.22 16.88 13.36
N GLU A 61 -4.73 17.96 12.78
CA GLU A 61 -5.16 19.30 13.15
C GLU A 61 -6.65 19.45 12.83
N VAL A 62 -7.42 19.72 13.87
CA VAL A 62 -8.82 20.05 13.72
C VAL A 62 -8.88 21.54 13.38
N PRO A 63 -9.42 21.93 12.23
CA PRO A 63 -9.55 23.32 11.87
C PRO A 63 -10.46 24.03 12.86
N LYS A 64 -10.10 25.27 13.22
CA LYS A 64 -10.99 26.14 14.00
C LYS A 64 -12.21 26.48 13.14
N TRP A 65 -13.34 26.55 13.77
CA TRP A 65 -14.53 27.14 13.14
C TRP A 65 -14.24 28.61 12.86
N THR A 66 -14.35 29.01 11.61
CA THR A 66 -14.27 30.40 11.17
C THR A 66 -15.65 30.83 10.66
N ASP A 67 -16.04 32.06 10.90
CA ASP A 67 -17.25 32.60 10.30
C ASP A 67 -17.12 32.56 8.77
N TRP A 68 -18.14 32.06 8.11
CA TRP A 68 -18.14 31.71 6.68
C TRP A 68 -18.32 32.93 5.76
N ASP A 69 -18.17 34.14 6.28
CA ASP A 69 -18.55 35.37 5.58
C ASP A 69 -17.51 35.90 4.57
N ASP A 70 -16.41 35.23 4.33
CA ASP A 70 -15.33 35.71 3.46
C ASP A 70 -15.26 35.03 2.06
N GLY A 71 -16.43 34.77 1.46
CA GLY A 71 -16.54 34.25 0.08
C GLY A 71 -16.19 32.73 -0.08
N GLY A 72 -16.14 32.00 1.04
CA GLY A 72 -15.89 30.55 1.05
C GLY A 72 -17.02 29.75 0.39
N GLU A 73 -18.27 30.21 0.50
CA GLU A 73 -19.42 29.55 -0.12
C GLU A 73 -19.35 29.59 -1.65
N ASP A 74 -18.93 30.70 -2.25
CA ASP A 74 -18.78 30.82 -3.71
C ASP A 74 -17.71 29.86 -4.24
N ARG A 75 -16.58 29.74 -3.54
CA ARG A 75 -15.51 28.80 -3.93
C ARG A 75 -15.93 27.35 -3.80
N ALA A 76 -16.62 27.00 -2.72
CA ALA A 76 -17.13 25.64 -2.50
C ALA A 76 -18.19 25.28 -3.56
N SER A 77 -19.11 26.19 -3.86
CA SER A 77 -20.13 26.04 -4.89
C SER A 77 -19.51 25.87 -6.28
N MET A 78 -18.53 26.72 -6.63
CA MET A 78 -17.82 26.60 -7.91
C MET A 78 -17.04 25.28 -8.02
N ALA A 79 -16.39 24.82 -6.94
CA ALA A 79 -15.68 23.56 -6.91
C ALA A 79 -16.64 22.37 -7.06
N ALA A 80 -17.79 22.41 -6.39
CA ALA A 80 -18.85 21.41 -6.52
C ALA A 80 -19.38 21.33 -7.95
N ALA A 81 -19.74 22.47 -8.53
CA ALA A 81 -20.22 22.54 -9.92
C ALA A 81 -19.18 22.03 -10.92
N ARG A 82 -17.89 22.34 -10.70
CA ARG A 82 -16.81 21.81 -11.53
C ARG A 82 -16.68 20.31 -11.40
N TRP A 83 -16.79 19.78 -10.19
CA TRP A 83 -16.74 18.35 -9.93
C TRP A 83 -17.93 17.61 -10.58
N GLU A 84 -19.14 18.17 -10.49
CA GLU A 84 -20.34 17.64 -11.17
C GLU A 84 -20.15 17.56 -12.68
N GLN A 85 -19.55 18.59 -13.30
CA GLN A 85 -19.23 18.59 -14.73
C GLN A 85 -18.26 17.46 -15.09
N ILE A 86 -17.19 17.26 -14.28
CA ILE A 86 -16.21 16.18 -14.48
C ILE A 86 -16.90 14.82 -14.36
N LEU A 87 -17.68 14.60 -13.31
CA LEU A 87 -18.43 13.35 -13.13
C LEU A 87 -19.44 13.10 -14.24
N GLY A 88 -20.19 14.13 -14.65
CA GLY A 88 -21.14 14.03 -15.78
C GLY A 88 -20.44 13.60 -17.05
N LYS A 89 -19.26 14.13 -17.34
CA LYS A 89 -18.47 13.73 -18.51
C LYS A 89 -17.90 12.32 -18.40
N VAL A 90 -17.49 11.87 -17.20
CA VAL A 90 -17.09 10.47 -16.98
C VAL A 90 -18.27 9.52 -17.18
N LEU A 91 -19.44 9.86 -16.63
CA LEU A 91 -20.65 9.03 -16.73
C LEU A 91 -21.23 8.98 -18.16
N SER A 92 -20.90 9.97 -19.00
CA SER A 92 -21.31 9.98 -20.42
C SER A 92 -20.38 9.16 -21.32
N LEU A 93 -19.28 8.58 -20.78
CA LEU A 93 -18.44 7.67 -21.55
C LEU A 93 -19.21 6.38 -21.82
N ASP A 94 -19.29 6.02 -23.08
CA ASP A 94 -19.98 4.82 -23.52
C ASP A 94 -19.00 3.70 -23.88
N TYR A 95 -19.53 2.49 -24.05
CA TYR A 95 -18.77 1.36 -24.53
C TYR A 95 -18.65 1.41 -26.05
N ASP A 96 -17.62 0.79 -26.62
CA ASP A 96 -17.59 0.52 -28.05
C ASP A 96 -18.77 -0.41 -28.39
N THR A 97 -19.75 0.11 -29.11
CA THR A 97 -20.90 -0.66 -29.56
C THR A 97 -20.51 -1.44 -30.82
N GLY A 98 -19.95 -2.62 -30.66
CA GLY A 98 -20.02 -3.66 -31.68
C GLY A 98 -21.46 -4.19 -31.75
N GLU A 99 -21.93 -4.60 -32.93
CA GLU A 99 -23.35 -4.88 -33.22
C GLU A 99 -24.00 -5.96 -32.33
N GLU A 100 -23.25 -6.75 -31.53
CA GLU A 100 -23.81 -7.85 -30.71
C GLU A 100 -23.33 -7.87 -29.24
N GLU A 101 -22.22 -7.22 -28.87
CA GLU A 101 -21.71 -7.22 -27.48
C GLU A 101 -21.14 -5.85 -27.10
N ARG A 102 -21.40 -5.41 -25.86
CA ARG A 102 -20.77 -4.23 -25.26
C ARG A 102 -19.32 -4.54 -24.94
N MET A 103 -18.42 -4.13 -25.83
CA MET A 103 -16.99 -4.30 -25.62
C MET A 103 -16.41 -3.12 -24.81
N PRO A 104 -15.54 -3.38 -23.82
CA PRO A 104 -14.88 -2.31 -23.10
C PRO A 104 -13.90 -1.56 -24.02
N HIS A 105 -13.92 -0.24 -23.96
CA HIS A 105 -12.92 0.57 -24.64
C HIS A 105 -11.53 0.38 -24.02
N VAL A 106 -10.57 -0.06 -24.82
CA VAL A 106 -9.22 -0.38 -24.35
C VAL A 106 -8.26 0.78 -24.61
N LEU A 107 -7.76 1.41 -23.55
CA LEU A 107 -6.73 2.44 -23.64
C LEU A 107 -5.33 1.82 -23.38
N SER A 108 -4.47 1.92 -24.37
CA SER A 108 -3.06 1.56 -24.24
C SER A 108 -2.24 2.74 -23.72
N MET A 109 -1.14 2.48 -23.05
CA MET A 109 -0.15 3.53 -22.74
C MET A 109 0.54 3.95 -24.05
N ASP A 110 0.76 5.26 -24.23
CA ASP A 110 1.62 5.73 -25.28
C ASP A 110 3.07 5.25 -25.06
N ARG A 111 3.95 5.50 -26.05
CA ARG A 111 5.32 4.99 -26.00
C ARG A 111 6.08 5.52 -24.78
N GLU A 112 6.03 6.83 -24.55
CA GLU A 112 6.77 7.46 -23.45
C GLU A 112 6.23 7.02 -22.07
N ALA A 113 4.91 6.95 -21.92
CA ALA A 113 4.26 6.47 -20.72
C ALA A 113 4.68 5.04 -20.37
N ARG A 114 4.73 4.17 -21.40
CA ARG A 114 5.14 2.77 -21.25
C ARG A 114 6.61 2.66 -20.86
N GLU A 115 7.51 3.40 -21.51
CA GLU A 115 8.93 3.44 -21.18
C GLU A 115 9.14 3.94 -19.75
N TYR A 116 8.42 4.97 -19.33
CA TYR A 116 8.47 5.50 -17.98
C TYR A 116 7.95 4.50 -16.93
N PHE A 117 6.83 3.84 -17.22
CA PHE A 117 6.26 2.81 -16.36
C PHE A 117 7.20 1.62 -16.17
N PHE A 118 7.81 1.11 -17.25
CA PHE A 118 8.76 0.01 -17.20
C PHE A 118 10.04 0.41 -16.44
N SER A 119 10.56 1.62 -16.67
CA SER A 119 11.72 2.13 -15.94
C SER A 119 11.46 2.21 -14.44
N TRP A 120 10.28 2.68 -14.04
CA TRP A 120 9.87 2.70 -12.63
C TRP A 120 9.82 1.29 -12.03
N TRP A 121 9.17 0.36 -12.74
CA TRP A 121 9.03 -1.01 -12.25
C TRP A 121 10.37 -1.75 -12.18
N ASN A 122 11.20 -1.63 -13.20
CA ASN A 122 12.51 -2.29 -13.24
C ASN A 122 13.42 -1.85 -12.09
N ARG A 123 13.45 -0.55 -11.76
CA ARG A 123 14.17 -0.07 -10.56
C ARG A 123 13.64 -0.70 -9.27
N LYS A 124 12.33 -0.93 -9.18
CA LYS A 124 11.73 -1.59 -8.03
C LYS A 124 12.11 -3.07 -7.96
N VAL A 125 12.08 -3.77 -9.09
CA VAL A 125 12.52 -5.18 -9.21
C VAL A 125 14.00 -5.34 -8.84
N GLU A 126 14.88 -4.45 -9.31
CA GLU A 126 16.29 -4.47 -8.94
C GLU A 126 16.49 -4.36 -7.41
N ARG A 127 15.69 -3.52 -6.75
CA ARG A 127 15.72 -3.42 -5.29
C ARG A 127 15.22 -4.68 -4.62
N ILE A 128 14.09 -5.24 -5.09
CA ILE A 128 13.52 -6.49 -4.56
C ILE A 128 14.51 -7.63 -4.68
N ASN A 129 15.16 -7.78 -5.84
CA ASN A 129 16.12 -8.86 -6.10
C ASN A 129 17.43 -8.75 -5.28
N ARG A 130 17.72 -7.59 -4.69
CA ARG A 130 18.86 -7.43 -3.76
C ARG A 130 18.56 -7.89 -2.33
N ILE A 131 17.30 -8.13 -2.01
CA ILE A 131 16.89 -8.62 -0.71
C ILE A 131 17.14 -10.13 -0.69
N GLU A 132 18.10 -10.58 0.13
CA GLU A 132 18.50 -12.02 0.21
C GLU A 132 17.44 -12.90 0.87
N ASP A 133 16.49 -12.31 1.60
CA ASP A 133 15.43 -13.04 2.31
C ASP A 133 14.08 -12.86 1.59
N ASP A 134 13.64 -13.89 0.88
CA ASP A 134 12.36 -13.91 0.16
C ASP A 134 11.15 -13.59 1.06
N ALA A 135 11.24 -13.86 2.36
CA ALA A 135 10.19 -13.53 3.32
C ALA A 135 10.01 -12.02 3.53
N GLN A 136 10.99 -11.20 3.11
CA GLN A 136 10.91 -9.73 3.19
C GLN A 136 10.25 -9.10 1.96
N VAL A 137 10.12 -9.84 0.86
CA VAL A 137 9.41 -9.35 -0.32
C VAL A 137 7.91 -9.39 -0.03
N GLU A 138 7.33 -8.21 0.13
CA GLU A 138 5.89 -8.14 0.36
C GLU A 138 5.12 -8.59 -0.88
N SER A 139 4.21 -9.54 -0.70
CA SER A 139 3.20 -9.91 -1.70
C SER A 139 2.50 -8.66 -2.29
N ARG A 140 2.34 -7.63 -1.47
CA ARG A 140 1.83 -6.32 -1.85
C ARG A 140 2.68 -5.62 -2.92
N GLU A 141 4.02 -5.67 -2.82
CA GLU A 141 4.90 -5.02 -3.80
C GLU A 141 4.72 -5.58 -5.20
N MET A 142 4.49 -6.88 -5.32
CA MET A 142 4.23 -7.54 -6.60
C MET A 142 2.90 -7.16 -7.25
N LYS A 143 2.00 -6.52 -6.50
CA LYS A 143 0.70 -6.04 -7.01
C LYS A 143 0.73 -4.58 -7.45
N HIS A 144 1.79 -3.84 -7.14
CA HIS A 144 1.92 -2.42 -7.49
C HIS A 144 1.82 -2.13 -9.00
N PRO A 145 2.39 -2.93 -9.92
CA PRO A 145 2.23 -2.65 -11.35
C PRO A 145 0.77 -2.61 -11.79
N ALA A 146 -0.02 -3.58 -11.33
CA ALA A 146 -1.45 -3.61 -11.65
C ALA A 146 -2.23 -2.46 -10.99
N GLN A 147 -1.86 -2.07 -9.77
CA GLN A 147 -2.46 -0.92 -9.08
C GLN A 147 -2.12 0.38 -9.80
N VAL A 148 -0.85 0.61 -10.14
CA VAL A 148 -0.42 1.82 -10.86
C VAL A 148 -1.05 1.90 -12.24
N ALA A 149 -1.17 0.79 -12.97
CA ALA A 149 -1.85 0.78 -14.26
C ALA A 149 -3.33 1.20 -14.15
N ARG A 150 -4.05 0.69 -13.13
CA ARG A 150 -5.45 1.10 -12.86
C ARG A 150 -5.55 2.57 -12.46
N LEU A 151 -4.66 3.05 -11.60
CA LEU A 151 -4.61 4.46 -11.20
C LEU A 151 -4.25 5.36 -12.38
N ALA A 152 -3.34 4.94 -13.27
CA ALA A 152 -2.98 5.70 -14.47
C ALA A 152 -4.17 5.84 -15.43
N LEU A 153 -4.94 4.76 -15.62
CA LEU A 153 -6.17 4.81 -16.39
C LEU A 153 -7.19 5.78 -15.76
N LEU A 154 -7.40 5.69 -14.44
CA LEU A 154 -8.29 6.60 -13.72
C LEU A 154 -7.84 8.07 -13.86
N MET A 155 -6.53 8.35 -13.69
CA MET A 155 -5.99 9.69 -13.87
C MET A 155 -6.19 10.20 -15.30
N GLN A 156 -6.00 9.36 -16.32
CA GLN A 156 -6.25 9.74 -17.71
C GLN A 156 -7.69 10.12 -17.96
N VAL A 157 -8.63 9.31 -17.48
CA VAL A 157 -10.07 9.56 -17.64
C VAL A 157 -10.48 10.84 -16.91
N LEU A 158 -10.03 11.06 -15.67
CA LEU A 158 -10.34 12.26 -14.91
C LEU A 158 -9.75 13.53 -15.56
N ARG A 159 -8.51 13.47 -16.04
CA ARG A 159 -7.87 14.59 -16.74
C ARG A 159 -8.57 14.90 -18.08
N TYR A 160 -8.98 13.88 -18.80
CA TYR A 160 -9.83 14.07 -20.00
C TYR A 160 -11.14 14.74 -19.63
N ALA A 161 -11.83 14.27 -18.59
CA ALA A 161 -13.08 14.86 -18.15
C ALA A 161 -12.93 16.31 -17.68
N ALA A 162 -11.78 16.63 -17.06
CA ALA A 162 -11.41 17.99 -16.67
C ALA A 162 -11.01 18.88 -17.86
N GLY A 163 -10.83 18.33 -19.06
CA GLY A 163 -10.39 19.07 -20.26
C GLY A 163 -8.88 19.29 -20.32
N GLU A 164 -8.09 18.52 -19.55
CA GLU A 164 -6.63 18.66 -19.45
C GLU A 164 -5.85 17.69 -20.34
N SER A 165 -6.55 16.72 -20.95
CA SER A 165 -5.92 15.64 -21.69
C SER A 165 -6.90 15.05 -22.71
N HIS A 166 -6.40 14.14 -23.57
CA HIS A 166 -7.19 13.35 -24.51
C HIS A 166 -7.53 11.97 -23.94
N LEU A 167 -8.40 11.21 -24.64
CA LEU A 167 -8.80 9.85 -24.27
C LEU A 167 -8.38 8.78 -25.32
N GLN A 168 -7.31 9.03 -26.07
CA GLN A 168 -6.80 8.10 -27.08
C GLN A 168 -5.81 7.08 -26.51
N SER A 169 -5.04 7.51 -25.52
CA SER A 169 -4.03 6.70 -24.83
C SER A 169 -3.82 7.22 -23.41
N VAL A 170 -3.19 6.41 -22.57
CA VAL A 170 -2.70 6.84 -21.25
C VAL A 170 -1.35 7.51 -21.43
N ASP A 171 -1.26 8.78 -21.10
CA ASP A 171 -0.05 9.60 -21.24
C ASP A 171 0.91 9.50 -20.04
N THR A 172 2.14 10.00 -20.22
CA THR A 172 3.19 10.01 -19.20
C THR A 172 2.80 10.81 -17.96
N ALA A 173 1.99 11.88 -18.09
CA ALA A 173 1.58 12.68 -16.93
C ALA A 173 0.63 11.88 -16.02
N SER A 174 -0.28 11.11 -16.62
CA SER A 174 -1.18 10.21 -15.89
C SER A 174 -0.42 9.07 -15.19
N VAL A 175 0.59 8.49 -15.84
CA VAL A 175 1.44 7.47 -15.21
C VAL A 175 2.26 8.05 -14.05
N LYS A 176 2.85 9.24 -14.20
CA LYS A 176 3.56 9.93 -13.11
C LYS A 176 2.65 10.24 -11.93
N ALA A 177 1.43 10.70 -12.18
CA ALA A 177 0.44 10.96 -11.14
C ALA A 177 0.06 9.67 -10.40
N ALA A 178 -0.17 8.58 -11.12
CA ALA A 178 -0.47 7.27 -10.57
C ALA A 178 0.65 6.71 -9.68
N ILE A 179 1.91 6.83 -10.12
CA ILE A 179 3.07 6.39 -9.33
C ILE A 179 3.19 7.20 -8.03
N ARG A 180 2.99 8.52 -8.07
CA ARG A 180 2.98 9.36 -6.86
C ARG A 180 1.85 8.98 -5.90
N LEU A 181 0.66 8.73 -6.44
CA LEU A 181 -0.49 8.32 -5.64
C LEU A 181 -0.28 6.94 -5.02
N ASN A 182 0.29 5.98 -5.77
CA ASN A 182 0.67 4.69 -5.23
C ASN A 182 1.70 4.83 -4.10
N GLY A 183 2.70 5.70 -4.24
CA GLY A 183 3.66 6.01 -3.17
C GLY A 183 2.98 6.52 -1.91
N TYR A 184 1.97 7.39 -2.02
CA TYR A 184 1.18 7.86 -0.88
C TYR A 184 0.45 6.71 -0.18
N PHE A 185 -0.14 5.77 -0.92
CA PHE A 185 -0.79 4.59 -0.33
C PHE A 185 0.21 3.65 0.34
N GLU A 186 1.40 3.49 -0.24
CA GLU A 186 2.49 2.72 0.38
C GLU A 186 2.94 3.35 1.71
N ASP A 187 3.15 4.66 1.73
CA ASP A 187 3.53 5.38 2.95
C ASP A 187 2.43 5.31 4.01
N SER A 188 1.16 5.42 3.60
CA SER A 188 0.02 5.25 4.51
C SER A 188 -0.02 3.86 5.12
N TYR A 189 0.20 2.81 4.31
CA TYR A 189 0.24 1.43 4.77
C TYR A 189 1.39 1.17 5.74
N ARG A 190 2.61 1.66 5.42
CA ARG A 190 3.77 1.55 6.33
C ARG A 190 3.51 2.22 7.68
N ARG A 191 2.94 3.43 7.67
CA ARG A 191 2.57 4.14 8.90
C ARG A 191 1.52 3.40 9.71
N ILE A 192 0.51 2.81 9.06
CA ILE A 192 -0.48 1.97 9.74
C ILE A 192 0.21 0.77 10.39
N ARG A 193 1.12 0.10 9.68
CA ARG A 193 1.86 -1.03 10.25
C ARG A 193 2.74 -0.63 11.43
N SER A 194 3.39 0.54 11.39
CA SER A 194 4.16 1.03 12.52
C SER A 194 3.29 1.30 13.74
N PHE A 195 2.11 1.92 13.57
CA PHE A 195 1.17 2.11 14.68
C PHE A 195 0.70 0.79 15.29
N VAL A 196 0.37 -0.19 14.44
CA VAL A 196 -0.03 -1.52 14.92
C VAL A 196 1.13 -2.18 15.67
N ALA A 197 2.35 -2.00 15.16
CA ALA A 197 3.54 -2.50 15.83
C ALA A 197 3.80 -1.81 17.18
N GLU A 198 3.55 -0.53 17.30
CA GLU A 198 3.68 0.24 18.55
C GLU A 198 2.58 -0.12 19.56
N ASP A 199 1.32 -0.30 19.13
CA ASP A 199 0.19 -0.71 19.99
C ASP A 199 0.37 -2.13 20.56
N MET A 200 1.07 -2.99 19.85
CA MET A 200 1.49 -4.28 20.40
C MET A 200 2.59 -4.15 21.48
N CYS A 201 3.10 -2.97 21.85
CA CYS A 201 4.22 -2.79 22.79
C CYS A 201 3.93 -3.15 24.26
N GLU A 202 2.69 -3.44 24.61
CA GLU A 202 2.37 -3.99 25.94
C GLU A 202 2.46 -5.53 26.01
N GLU A 203 2.73 -6.20 24.89
CA GLU A 203 2.85 -7.65 24.84
C GLU A 203 4.26 -8.15 25.19
N PRO A 204 4.41 -9.31 25.86
CA PRO A 204 5.69 -9.84 26.31
C PRO A 204 6.81 -9.88 25.24
N PRO A 205 6.54 -10.16 23.95
CA PRO A 205 7.58 -10.11 22.92
C PRO A 205 8.23 -8.74 22.76
N LYS A 206 7.49 -7.68 22.99
CA LYS A 206 7.98 -6.30 22.81
C LYS A 206 8.65 -5.73 24.02
N VAL A 207 8.24 -6.17 25.20
CA VAL A 207 9.03 -5.94 26.40
C VAL A 207 10.42 -6.54 26.18
N LEU A 208 10.51 -7.75 25.62
CA LEU A 208 11.80 -8.33 25.23
C LEU A 208 12.53 -7.45 24.21
N LEU A 209 11.84 -7.01 23.16
CA LEU A 209 12.42 -6.15 22.13
C LEU A 209 13.01 -4.87 22.71
N SER A 210 12.34 -4.22 23.67
CA SER A 210 12.84 -2.99 24.30
C SER A 210 14.14 -3.20 25.07
N LEU A 211 14.34 -4.38 25.61
CA LEU A 211 15.53 -4.76 26.40
C LEU A 211 16.72 -5.21 25.52
N LEU A 212 16.47 -5.63 24.28
CA LEU A 212 17.51 -6.08 23.36
C LEU A 212 18.30 -4.89 22.78
N PRO A 213 19.60 -5.06 22.43
CA PRO A 213 20.35 -4.06 21.67
C PRO A 213 19.84 -3.96 20.21
N ASP A 214 20.32 -2.96 19.46
CA ASP A 214 19.88 -2.75 18.06
C ASP A 214 20.25 -3.91 17.14
N THR A 215 21.41 -4.53 17.40
CA THR A 215 21.88 -5.76 16.74
C THR A 215 22.25 -6.78 17.81
N PHE A 216 21.79 -8.01 17.66
CA PHE A 216 22.03 -9.07 18.64
C PHE A 216 21.97 -10.47 18.01
N ASP A 217 22.49 -11.45 18.73
CA ASP A 217 22.36 -12.86 18.37
C ASP A 217 21.28 -13.58 19.20
N THR A 218 20.93 -14.78 18.78
CA THR A 218 19.93 -15.62 19.46
C THR A 218 20.30 -15.88 20.92
N LYS A 219 21.60 -16.05 21.23
CA LYS A 219 22.06 -16.34 22.60
C LYS A 219 21.82 -15.16 23.52
N THR A 220 22.12 -13.94 23.06
CA THR A 220 21.84 -12.68 23.77
C THR A 220 20.36 -12.53 24.08
N ALA A 221 19.50 -12.80 23.09
CA ALA A 221 18.05 -12.71 23.28
C ALA A 221 17.54 -13.72 24.32
N ILE A 222 18.05 -14.96 24.31
CA ILE A 222 17.69 -16.00 25.27
C ILE A 222 18.17 -15.61 26.68
N ALA A 223 19.40 -15.09 26.81
CA ALA A 223 19.93 -14.64 28.10
C ALA A 223 19.06 -13.55 28.71
N ILE A 224 18.76 -12.50 27.94
CA ILE A 224 17.93 -11.38 28.39
C ILE A 224 16.48 -11.84 28.70
N GLY A 225 15.90 -12.70 27.87
CA GLY A 225 14.54 -13.22 28.10
C GLY A 225 14.44 -14.04 29.38
N ARG A 226 15.48 -14.85 29.72
CA ARG A 226 15.55 -15.59 30.98
C ARG A 226 15.74 -14.66 32.19
N GLU A 227 16.65 -13.71 32.06
CA GLU A 227 17.02 -12.84 33.20
C GLU A 227 15.92 -11.81 33.51
N GLN A 228 15.31 -11.21 32.51
CA GLN A 228 14.40 -10.06 32.65
C GLN A 228 12.92 -10.42 32.62
N GLN A 229 12.55 -11.55 32.02
CA GLN A 229 11.14 -11.96 31.84
C GLN A 229 10.83 -13.35 32.39
N ASP A 230 11.85 -14.08 32.91
CA ASP A 230 11.71 -15.46 33.39
C ASP A 230 11.02 -16.42 32.36
N VAL A 231 11.35 -16.26 31.09
CA VAL A 231 10.75 -17.05 30.00
C VAL A 231 11.70 -18.11 29.47
N SER A 232 11.13 -19.23 29.01
CA SER A 232 11.91 -20.32 28.44
C SER A 232 12.55 -19.95 27.09
N GLU A 233 13.63 -20.63 26.70
CA GLU A 233 14.27 -20.49 25.41
C GLU A 233 13.29 -20.64 24.24
N ARG A 234 12.40 -21.65 24.33
CA ARG A 234 11.34 -21.88 23.31
C ARG A 234 10.42 -20.67 23.20
N THR A 235 10.07 -20.04 24.30
CA THR A 235 9.22 -18.84 24.34
C THR A 235 9.94 -17.67 23.68
N VAL A 236 11.22 -17.45 24.01
CA VAL A 236 12.05 -16.40 23.36
C VAL A 236 12.13 -16.61 21.85
N MET A 237 12.34 -17.85 21.41
CA MET A 237 12.37 -18.17 19.96
C MET A 237 11.04 -17.88 19.27
N ASN A 238 9.90 -18.11 19.95
CA ASN A 238 8.60 -17.74 19.43
C ASN A 238 8.43 -16.22 19.36
N TYR A 239 8.89 -15.50 20.40
CA TYR A 239 8.89 -14.03 20.41
C TYR A 239 9.72 -13.45 19.25
N LEU A 240 10.90 -13.96 18.99
CA LEU A 240 11.75 -13.53 17.88
C LEU A 240 11.08 -13.78 16.51
N LYS A 241 10.42 -14.94 16.34
CA LYS A 241 9.64 -15.22 15.10
C LYS A 241 8.48 -14.24 14.93
N GLU A 242 7.77 -13.94 16.00
CA GLU A 242 6.65 -13.00 16.00
C GLU A 242 7.12 -11.57 15.70
N LEU A 243 8.22 -11.13 16.33
CA LEU A 243 8.83 -9.83 16.07
C LEU A 243 9.34 -9.70 14.62
N CYS A 244 9.87 -10.77 14.04
CA CYS A 244 10.24 -10.79 12.62
C CYS A 244 8.99 -10.73 11.72
N ARG A 245 7.93 -11.50 12.04
CA ARG A 245 6.64 -11.45 11.31
C ARG A 245 6.02 -10.06 11.39
N SER A 246 6.11 -9.41 12.55
CA SER A 246 5.61 -8.04 12.77
C SER A 246 6.56 -6.96 12.21
N ARG A 247 7.68 -7.35 11.58
CA ARG A 247 8.69 -6.45 11.00
C ARG A 247 9.30 -5.45 11.99
N LEU A 248 9.37 -5.84 13.23
CA LEU A 248 10.13 -5.11 14.26
C LEU A 248 11.59 -5.56 14.30
N LEU A 249 11.86 -6.76 13.79
CA LEU A 249 13.18 -7.32 13.62
C LEU A 249 13.42 -7.77 12.18
N ARG A 250 14.66 -7.61 11.74
CA ARG A 250 15.19 -8.21 10.50
C ARG A 250 16.23 -9.27 10.89
N LYS A 251 16.18 -10.43 10.24
CA LYS A 251 17.21 -11.45 10.37
C LYS A 251 18.34 -11.12 9.40
N ALA A 252 19.46 -10.63 9.91
CA ALA A 252 20.63 -10.25 9.12
C ALA A 252 21.40 -11.45 8.58
N LYS A 253 21.54 -12.51 9.39
CA LYS A 253 22.08 -13.84 9.03
C LYS A 253 21.57 -14.89 10.01
N ALA A 254 21.93 -16.17 9.81
CA ALA A 254 21.50 -17.24 10.70
C ALA A 254 21.84 -16.91 12.17
N GLY A 255 20.81 -16.81 13.01
CA GLY A 255 20.94 -16.53 14.44
C GLY A 255 21.26 -15.08 14.81
N HIS A 256 21.31 -14.14 13.88
CA HIS A 256 21.56 -12.71 14.12
C HIS A 256 20.39 -11.86 13.67
N TYR A 257 20.03 -10.87 14.47
CA TYR A 257 18.85 -10.02 14.28
C TYR A 257 19.24 -8.56 14.43
N GLU A 258 18.44 -7.69 13.78
CA GLU A 258 18.59 -6.25 13.78
C GLU A 258 17.24 -5.60 13.96
N LYS A 259 17.14 -4.58 14.83
CA LYS A 259 15.93 -3.81 15.02
C LYS A 259 15.65 -2.94 13.80
N ILE A 260 14.40 -2.98 13.30
CA ILE A 260 13.96 -2.08 12.25
C ILE A 260 13.48 -0.79 12.93
N ARG A 261 14.20 0.31 12.72
CA ARG A 261 13.79 1.63 13.17
C ARG A 261 12.98 2.30 12.08
N TYR A 262 11.83 2.81 12.45
CA TYR A 262 11.04 3.69 11.59
C TYR A 262 11.19 5.10 12.15
N ASP A 263 11.61 6.05 11.31
CA ASP A 263 11.58 7.45 11.72
C ASP A 263 10.11 7.90 11.89
N LYS A 264 9.89 9.03 12.58
CA LYS A 264 8.55 9.60 12.77
C LYS A 264 7.87 10.00 11.45
N SER A 265 8.60 9.97 10.32
CA SER A 265 8.09 10.18 8.97
C SER A 265 7.71 8.87 8.26
N GLY A 266 7.93 7.70 8.88
CA GLY A 266 7.60 6.38 8.32
C GLY A 266 8.60 5.87 7.28
N LYS A 267 9.81 6.47 7.22
CA LYS A 267 10.91 5.94 6.40
C LYS A 267 11.82 5.07 7.26
N SER A 268 12.19 3.91 6.78
CA SER A 268 13.28 3.13 7.38
C SER A 268 14.58 3.90 7.17
N ASP A 269 15.35 4.11 8.24
CA ASP A 269 16.71 4.64 8.15
C ASP A 269 17.61 3.62 7.42
N GLU A 270 17.80 3.80 6.14
CA GLU A 270 18.85 3.15 5.34
C GLU A 270 20.18 3.91 5.46
N SER A 271 20.52 4.45 6.65
CA SER A 271 21.81 5.06 6.89
C SER A 271 22.80 4.01 7.38
N GLY A 272 23.56 3.41 6.49
CA GLY A 272 24.69 2.59 6.90
C GLY A 272 25.25 1.64 5.86
N ASN A 273 25.71 2.14 4.74
CA ASN A 273 26.96 1.70 4.09
C ASN A 273 27.27 2.54 2.83
N GLU A 274 27.78 3.75 3.02
CA GLU A 274 28.68 4.31 2.02
C GLU A 274 30.03 3.60 2.21
N LEU A 275 30.23 2.56 1.45
CA LEU A 275 31.57 2.01 1.22
C LEU A 275 32.34 3.04 0.42
N SER A 276 33.25 3.72 1.12
CA SER A 276 34.35 4.49 0.54
C SER A 276 35.03 3.68 -0.57
N THR A 277 34.95 4.19 -1.80
CA THR A 277 35.80 3.79 -2.90
C THR A 277 37.24 4.15 -2.56
N PRO A 278 38.20 3.25 -2.69
CA PRO A 278 39.61 3.64 -2.61
C PRO A 278 40.00 4.37 -3.90
N ASP A 279 40.51 5.59 -3.74
CA ASP A 279 41.22 6.33 -4.75
C ASP A 279 42.37 5.48 -5.31
N CYS A 280 42.29 5.11 -6.57
CA CYS A 280 43.43 4.64 -7.35
C CYS A 280 43.98 5.84 -8.13
N ASN A 281 44.88 6.57 -7.50
CA ASN A 281 45.90 7.35 -8.21
C ASN A 281 47.29 6.82 -7.79
N GLY A 282 48.01 6.24 -8.77
CA GLY A 282 49.35 5.79 -8.65
C GLY A 282 49.75 5.05 -9.89
#